data_54edee1fa7f40480a88d330c5a77dfc9
#
_entry.id   54edee1fa7f40480a88d330c5a77dfc9
#
_cell.length_a   1.000
_cell.length_b   1.000
_cell.length_c   1.000
_cell.angle_alpha   90.00
_cell.angle_beta   90.00
_cell.angle_gamma   90.00
#
_symmetry.space_group_name_H-M   'P 1'
#
loop_
_entity.id
_entity.type
_entity.pdbx_description
1 polymer ?
#
loop_
_entity_poly.entity_id
_entity_poly.type
_entity_poly.pdbx_seq_one_letter_code
_entity_poly.pdbx_strand_id
1 'polypeptide(L)'
;MFTYYQPWLLPFLKFGTKSLPKNIKQTYYYSFEDGLWDLLRHNYPNKKVNFLVPDFYCSDVLDNIRRHGHDYIYYQLDKNFQITTDKLRRYLWLYQPDIVIIFHACGITSQLFLNKSCM
;
A
#
# COMPACT_ATOMS: atom_id res chain seq x y z
N MET A 1 5.02 4.47 3.91
CA MET A 1 4.94 5.11 2.59
C MET A 1 6.12 4.65 1.77
N PHE A 2 5.90 3.89 0.73
CA PHE A 2 6.95 3.48 -0.19
C PHE A 2 7.09 4.55 -1.26
N THR A 3 8.26 5.19 -1.34
CA THR A 3 8.56 6.16 -2.40
C THR A 3 9.34 5.44 -3.49
N TYR A 4 8.77 5.34 -4.69
CA TYR A 4 9.47 4.80 -5.84
C TYR A 4 10.53 5.80 -6.29
N TYR A 5 11.75 5.34 -6.43
CA TYR A 5 12.89 6.16 -6.81
C TYR A 5 13.52 5.64 -8.11
N GLN A 6 13.64 6.51 -9.11
CA GLN A 6 14.37 6.21 -10.35
C GLN A 6 15.78 6.84 -10.28
N PRO A 7 16.82 6.06 -10.07
CA PRO A 7 18.19 6.58 -9.81
C PRO A 7 18.75 7.48 -10.92
N TRP A 8 18.32 7.29 -12.16
CA TRP A 8 18.82 8.04 -13.31
C TRP A 8 18.24 9.48 -13.42
N LEU A 9 17.17 9.79 -12.70
CA LEU A 9 16.60 11.15 -12.64
C LEU A 9 17.23 12.03 -11.54
N LEU A 10 18.01 11.46 -10.65
CA LEU A 10 18.60 12.14 -9.49
C LEU A 10 19.40 13.42 -9.78
N PRO A 11 20.26 13.47 -10.81
CA PRO A 11 21.09 14.64 -11.00
C PRO A 11 20.29 15.90 -11.36
N PHE A 12 19.05 15.73 -11.82
CA PHE A 12 18.24 16.82 -12.37
C PHE A 12 17.11 17.30 -11.45
N LEU A 13 16.76 16.53 -10.42
CA LEU A 13 15.64 16.84 -9.54
C LEU A 13 16.15 17.15 -8.12
N LYS A 14 16.40 18.44 -7.86
CA LYS A 14 16.54 18.93 -6.48
C LYS A 14 15.15 19.01 -5.86
N PHE A 15 14.65 17.91 -5.32
CA PHE A 15 13.51 17.97 -4.44
C PHE A 15 13.91 18.58 -3.11
N GLY A 16 13.17 19.59 -2.66
CA GLY A 16 13.28 20.07 -1.30
C GLY A 16 12.99 18.90 -0.36
N THR A 17 14.03 18.36 0.25
CA THR A 17 13.90 17.34 1.28
C THR A 17 13.26 17.98 2.50
N LYS A 18 11.94 17.86 2.66
CA LYS A 18 11.36 18.00 3.99
C LYS A 18 11.99 16.91 4.81
N SER A 19 12.82 17.28 5.78
CA SER A 19 13.44 16.33 6.70
C SER A 19 12.32 15.52 7.35
N LEU A 20 12.36 14.19 7.15
CA LEU A 20 11.46 13.28 7.85
C LEU A 20 11.69 13.41 9.37
N PRO A 21 10.66 13.25 10.19
CA PRO A 21 10.83 13.18 11.64
C PRO A 21 11.94 12.18 11.99
N LYS A 22 12.79 12.53 12.95
CA LYS A 22 14.00 11.74 13.31
C LYS A 22 13.73 10.30 13.74
N ASN A 23 12.47 9.96 14.03
CA ASN A 23 12.03 8.63 14.46
C ASN A 23 11.48 7.75 13.32
N ILE A 24 11.49 8.25 12.08
CA ILE A 24 11.05 7.46 10.91
C ILE A 24 12.26 6.80 10.25
N LYS A 25 12.29 5.47 10.31
CA LYS A 25 13.24 4.67 9.54
C LYS A 25 12.71 4.52 8.11
N GLN A 26 13.51 4.92 7.13
CA GLN A 26 13.18 4.81 5.72
C GLN A 26 14.05 3.75 5.06
N THR A 27 13.42 2.86 4.31
CA THR A 27 14.10 1.82 3.53
C THR A 27 13.68 1.95 2.07
N TYR A 28 14.62 1.77 1.16
CA TYR A 28 14.40 1.89 -0.28
C TYR A 28 14.46 0.51 -0.93
N TYR A 29 13.56 0.28 -1.88
CA TYR A 29 13.47 -0.96 -2.64
C TYR A 29 13.41 -0.65 -4.14
N TYR A 30 13.80 -1.61 -4.98
CA TYR A 30 13.74 -1.48 -6.43
C TYR A 30 12.32 -1.57 -6.98
N SER A 31 11.46 -2.34 -6.32
CA SER A 31 10.06 -2.48 -6.70
C SER A 31 9.15 -2.51 -5.45
N PHE A 32 7.86 -2.34 -5.70
CA PHE A 32 6.85 -2.51 -4.65
C PHE A 32 6.88 -3.95 -4.09
N GLU A 33 7.03 -4.93 -4.98
CA GLU A 33 7.06 -6.34 -4.58
C GLU A 33 8.24 -6.65 -3.66
N ASP A 34 9.44 -6.12 -3.95
CA ASP A 34 10.60 -6.32 -3.07
C ASP A 34 10.32 -5.80 -1.65
N GLY A 35 9.72 -4.60 -1.56
CA GLY A 35 9.32 -4.03 -0.28
C GLY A 35 8.22 -4.84 0.42
N LEU A 36 7.25 -5.33 -0.33
CA LEU A 36 6.16 -6.16 0.21
C LEU A 36 6.69 -7.49 0.76
N TRP A 37 7.58 -8.17 0.01
CA TRP A 37 8.14 -9.44 0.45
C TRP A 37 9.05 -9.28 1.66
N ASP A 38 9.80 -8.19 1.74
CA ASP A 38 10.61 -7.88 2.91
C ASP A 38 9.73 -7.63 4.15
N LEU A 39 8.65 -6.86 4.00
CA LEU A 39 7.66 -6.61 5.04
C LEU A 39 7.05 -7.93 5.56
N LEU A 40 6.63 -8.82 4.64
CA LEU A 40 6.02 -10.10 4.99
C LEU A 40 7.00 -11.02 5.72
N ARG A 41 8.24 -11.09 5.25
CA ARG A 41 9.28 -11.92 5.84
C ARG A 41 9.59 -11.51 7.27
N HIS A 42 9.61 -10.22 7.55
CA HIS A 42 9.92 -9.70 8.88
C HIS A 42 8.74 -9.76 9.85
N ASN A 43 7.52 -9.41 9.38
CA ASN A 43 6.38 -9.26 10.28
C ASN A 43 5.46 -10.49 10.34
N TYR A 44 5.49 -11.32 9.30
CA TYR A 44 4.61 -12.49 9.19
C TYR A 44 5.39 -13.76 8.79
N PRO A 45 6.49 -14.12 9.49
CA PRO A 45 7.27 -15.29 9.15
C PRO A 45 6.39 -16.55 9.26
N ASN A 46 6.35 -17.34 8.19
CA ASN A 46 5.60 -18.62 8.12
C ASN A 46 4.07 -18.50 8.34
N LYS A 47 3.50 -17.30 8.20
CA LYS A 47 2.06 -17.07 8.31
C LYS A 47 1.45 -16.84 6.94
N LYS A 48 0.32 -17.49 6.66
CA LYS A 48 -0.55 -17.11 5.54
C LYS A 48 -1.22 -15.78 5.85
N VAL A 49 -1.04 -14.81 4.97
CA VAL A 49 -1.53 -13.43 5.13
C VAL A 49 -2.75 -13.23 4.25
N ASN A 50 -3.77 -12.57 4.78
CA ASN A 50 -4.97 -12.16 4.05
C ASN A 50 -4.89 -10.67 3.74
N PHE A 51 -4.92 -10.33 2.47
CA PHE A 51 -4.86 -8.96 1.99
C PHE A 51 -6.27 -8.42 1.69
N LEU A 52 -6.49 -7.15 2.00
CA LEU A 52 -7.60 -6.38 1.48
C LEU A 52 -7.06 -5.41 0.42
N VAL A 53 -7.48 -5.57 -0.83
CA VAL A 53 -6.94 -4.84 -1.98
C VAL A 53 -8.06 -4.11 -2.73
N PRO A 54 -7.79 -2.98 -3.40
CA PRO A 54 -8.81 -2.33 -4.20
C PRO A 54 -9.18 -3.18 -5.43
N ASP A 55 -10.41 -3.06 -5.90
CA ASP A 55 -10.88 -3.74 -7.11
C ASP A 55 -10.24 -3.21 -8.40
N PHE A 56 -9.60 -2.05 -8.35
CA PHE A 56 -8.72 -1.52 -9.38
C PHE A 56 -7.26 -1.58 -8.92
N TYR A 57 -6.56 -2.65 -9.30
CA TYR A 57 -5.17 -2.87 -8.91
C TYR A 57 -4.40 -3.72 -9.94
N CYS A 58 -3.08 -3.73 -9.85
CA CYS A 58 -2.22 -4.45 -10.78
C CYS A 58 -2.36 -5.97 -10.63
N SER A 59 -2.74 -6.67 -11.71
CA SER A 59 -2.92 -8.13 -11.71
C SER A 59 -1.64 -8.88 -11.36
N ASP A 60 -0.47 -8.39 -11.80
CA ASP A 60 0.81 -9.05 -11.55
C ASP A 60 1.13 -9.12 -10.05
N VAL A 61 0.82 -8.05 -9.31
CA VAL A 61 0.98 -8.04 -7.85
C VAL A 61 0.03 -9.04 -7.18
N LEU A 62 -1.21 -9.12 -7.65
CA LEU A 62 -2.21 -10.05 -7.13
C LEU A 62 -1.83 -11.51 -7.40
N ASP A 63 -1.32 -11.79 -8.58
CA ASP A 63 -0.83 -13.12 -8.94
C ASP A 63 0.38 -13.51 -8.09
N ASN A 64 1.29 -12.58 -7.84
CA ASN A 64 2.41 -12.80 -6.93
C ASN A 64 1.96 -13.11 -5.50
N ILE A 65 0.98 -12.39 -4.97
CA ILE A 65 0.40 -12.67 -3.65
C ILE A 65 -0.06 -14.12 -3.56
N ARG A 66 -0.80 -14.60 -4.57
CA ARG A 66 -1.28 -16.00 -4.61
C ARG A 66 -0.15 -17.02 -4.77
N ARG A 67 0.82 -16.75 -5.66
CA ARG A 67 1.96 -17.64 -5.89
C ARG A 67 2.81 -17.85 -4.64
N HIS A 68 2.84 -16.87 -3.74
CA HIS A 68 3.53 -16.98 -2.44
C HIS A 68 2.66 -17.57 -1.33
N GLY A 69 1.48 -18.09 -1.66
CA GLY A 69 0.62 -18.78 -0.72
C GLY A 69 -0.25 -17.89 0.15
N HIS A 70 -0.39 -16.62 -0.20
CA HIS A 70 -1.26 -15.66 0.48
C HIS A 70 -2.59 -15.52 -0.25
N ASP A 71 -3.60 -14.96 0.43
CA ASP A 71 -4.92 -14.68 -0.15
C ASP A 71 -5.21 -13.19 -0.16
N TYR A 72 -6.16 -12.80 -1.02
CA TYR A 72 -6.68 -11.44 -1.02
C TYR A 72 -8.19 -11.39 -1.27
N ILE A 73 -8.79 -10.31 -0.80
CA ILE A 73 -10.19 -9.97 -1.01
C ILE A 73 -10.24 -8.54 -1.53
N TYR A 74 -11.15 -8.27 -2.44
CA TYR A 74 -11.34 -6.92 -2.99
C TYR A 74 -12.22 -6.05 -2.10
N TYR A 75 -11.86 -4.77 -1.98
CA TYR A 75 -12.80 -3.73 -1.61
C TYR A 75 -13.14 -2.86 -2.83
N GLN A 76 -14.37 -2.42 -2.88
CA GLN A 76 -14.88 -1.69 -4.04
C GLN A 76 -14.57 -0.20 -3.94
N LEU A 77 -13.94 0.34 -4.99
CA LEU A 77 -13.78 1.77 -5.18
C LEU A 77 -15.00 2.38 -5.87
N ASP A 78 -15.21 3.67 -5.67
CA ASP A 78 -16.19 4.45 -6.43
C ASP A 78 -15.64 4.86 -7.82
N LYS A 79 -16.46 5.56 -8.61
CA LYS A 79 -16.08 6.06 -9.95
C LYS A 79 -14.90 7.05 -9.94
N ASN A 80 -14.53 7.59 -8.79
CA ASN A 80 -13.41 8.50 -8.60
C ASN A 80 -12.18 7.80 -7.99
N PHE A 81 -12.17 6.47 -8.00
CA PHE A 81 -11.12 5.64 -7.37
C PHE A 81 -10.95 5.91 -5.87
N GLN A 82 -12.04 6.21 -5.18
CA GLN A 82 -12.05 6.50 -3.76
C GLN A 82 -12.86 5.48 -2.97
N ILE A 83 -12.55 5.35 -1.70
CA ILE A 83 -13.37 4.63 -0.72
C ILE A 83 -13.59 5.52 0.49
N THR A 84 -14.80 5.53 1.02
CA THR A 84 -15.11 6.25 2.26
C THR A 84 -14.61 5.48 3.48
N THR A 85 -14.31 6.21 4.55
CA THR A 85 -13.86 5.62 5.83
C THR A 85 -14.87 4.59 6.36
N ASP A 86 -16.16 4.87 6.26
CA ASP A 86 -17.22 3.98 6.76
C ASP A 86 -17.30 2.68 5.97
N LYS A 87 -17.17 2.76 4.64
CA LYS A 87 -17.10 1.55 3.81
C LYS A 87 -15.85 0.73 4.13
N LEU A 88 -14.70 1.37 4.26
CA LEU A 88 -13.47 0.68 4.62
C LEU A 88 -13.59 0.00 5.99
N ARG A 89 -14.14 0.69 7.00
CA ARG A 89 -14.38 0.09 8.32
C ARG A 89 -15.25 -1.16 8.25
N ARG A 90 -16.30 -1.17 7.40
CA ARG A 90 -17.13 -2.36 7.20
C ARG A 90 -16.34 -3.54 6.64
N TYR A 91 -15.47 -3.29 5.65
CA TYR A 91 -14.59 -4.33 5.10
C TYR A 91 -13.62 -4.86 6.16
N LEU A 92 -12.99 -3.95 6.94
CA LEU A 92 -12.08 -4.33 8.02
C LEU A 92 -12.77 -5.20 9.09
N TRP A 93 -13.98 -4.83 9.48
CA TRP A 93 -14.75 -5.58 10.46
C TRP A 93 -15.17 -6.94 9.92
N LEU A 94 -15.61 -7.02 8.67
CA LEU A 94 -16.15 -8.24 8.07
C LEU A 94 -15.05 -9.26 7.75
N TYR A 95 -13.93 -8.82 7.21
CA TYR A 95 -12.90 -9.71 6.69
C TYR A 95 -11.66 -9.81 7.56
N GLN A 96 -11.48 -8.91 8.50
CA GLN A 96 -10.33 -8.86 9.42
C GLN A 96 -8.99 -9.14 8.72
N PRO A 97 -8.64 -8.38 7.66
CA PRO A 97 -7.42 -8.60 6.90
C PRO A 97 -6.17 -8.31 7.75
N ASP A 98 -5.09 -9.00 7.46
CA ASP A 98 -3.78 -8.73 8.07
C ASP A 98 -3.14 -7.46 7.47
N ILE A 99 -3.34 -7.24 6.17
CA ILE A 99 -2.78 -6.10 5.43
C ILE A 99 -3.84 -5.48 4.52
N VAL A 100 -3.88 -4.16 4.51
CA VAL A 100 -4.71 -3.37 3.59
C VAL A 100 -3.82 -2.63 2.63
N ILE A 101 -4.03 -2.83 1.34
CA ILE A 101 -3.36 -2.04 0.30
C ILE A 101 -4.26 -0.88 -0.09
N ILE A 102 -3.79 0.34 0.13
CA ILE A 102 -4.45 1.56 -0.32
C ILE A 102 -3.67 2.10 -1.50
N PHE A 103 -4.33 2.16 -2.64
CA PHE A 103 -3.73 2.56 -3.89
C PHE A 103 -4.15 3.97 -4.29
N HIS A 104 -3.18 4.83 -4.56
CA HIS A 104 -3.40 6.17 -5.09
C HIS A 104 -3.44 6.10 -6.62
N ALA A 105 -4.59 5.73 -7.18
CA ALA A 105 -4.75 5.55 -8.61
C ALA A 105 -4.44 6.84 -9.38
N CYS A 106 -3.60 6.74 -10.42
CA CYS A 106 -3.28 7.86 -11.32
C CYS A 106 -2.77 9.13 -10.60
N GLY A 107 -2.12 8.97 -9.44
CA GLY A 107 -1.65 10.11 -8.64
C GLY A 107 -2.75 10.82 -7.82
N ILE A 108 -3.97 10.31 -7.82
CA ILE A 108 -5.07 10.85 -7.00
C ILE A 108 -4.91 10.35 -5.56
N THR A 109 -4.67 11.27 -4.64
CA THR A 109 -4.53 10.93 -3.21
C THR A 109 -5.87 10.46 -2.64
N SER A 110 -5.86 9.31 -1.97
CA SER A 110 -7.05 8.83 -1.28
C SER A 110 -7.51 9.81 -0.19
N GLN A 111 -8.80 10.07 -0.12
CA GLN A 111 -9.41 10.93 0.91
C GLN A 111 -9.16 10.41 2.33
N LEU A 112 -8.87 9.12 2.49
CA LEU A 112 -8.50 8.54 3.78
C LEU A 112 -7.28 9.20 4.41
N PHE A 113 -6.36 9.75 3.59
CA PHE A 113 -5.16 10.46 4.07
C PHE A 113 -5.36 11.95 4.26
N LEU A 114 -6.42 12.52 3.70
CA LEU A 114 -6.73 13.95 3.83
C LEU A 114 -7.46 14.27 5.14
N ASN A 115 -8.20 13.31 5.67
CA ASN A 115 -8.93 13.45 6.94
C ASN A 115 -8.03 13.08 8.12
N LYS A 116 -7.31 14.06 8.67
CA LYS A 116 -6.46 13.89 9.86
C LYS A 116 -7.20 13.42 11.13
N SER A 117 -8.51 13.36 11.10
CA SER A 117 -9.35 12.93 12.24
C SER A 117 -9.59 11.43 12.32
N CYS A 118 -8.99 10.64 11.46
CA CYS A 118 -9.19 9.18 11.40
C CYS A 118 -7.98 8.36 11.91
N MET A 119 -6.98 9.03 12.45
CA MET A 119 -5.86 8.36 13.13
C MET A 119 -5.99 8.46 14.64
#